data_3f7cf63083b53310da22d0e84f3e7b69
#
_entry.id   3f7cf63083b53310da22d0e84f3e7b69
#
_cell.length_a   1.000
_cell.length_b   1.000
_cell.length_c   1.000
_cell.angle_alpha   90.00
_cell.angle_beta   90.00
_cell.angle_gamma   90.00
#
_symmetry.space_group_name_H-M   'P 1'
#
loop_
_entity.id
_entity.type
_entity.pdbx_description
1 polymer ?
#
loop_
_entity_poly.entity_id
_entity_poly.type
_entity_poly.pdbx_seq_one_letter_code
_entity_poly.pdbx_strand_id
1 'polypeptide(L)'
;WYRSRGLGDVYKRQMYDTTAFNFTMMFGLPAITVPQDLKDNLTNWTPSPESLEINQDAVIWAVDGKDDRSVAFAARLLEQNVQVRIIDKNSTLSGHDLSRGSVAVIAMDNPSYNNLHETIKTVATNLDISVVSIESGFGPKELPDWGGRHFRLLKKPQIAILSHSGFSSYDVGVSWWSLDHHLGIRHSQLNSSLTGYGDLRRYNTIILPSGNPDLSDYAKNMLMDWVKQGGTLIANNRSTR
;
A
#
# COMPACT_ATOMS: atom_id res chain seq x y z
N TRP A 1 20.20 -49.78 12.36
CA TRP A 1 19.71 -48.69 13.19
C TRP A 1 18.66 -47.88 12.43
N TYR A 2 17.44 -48.37 12.39
CA TYR A 2 16.28 -47.57 11.95
C TYR A 2 15.82 -46.77 13.16
N ARG A 3 16.23 -45.52 13.27
CA ARG A 3 15.60 -44.56 14.16
C ARG A 3 14.30 -44.14 13.49
N SER A 4 13.18 -44.60 14.02
CA SER A 4 11.88 -44.10 13.62
C SER A 4 11.86 -42.56 13.81
N ARG A 5 11.88 -41.84 12.71
CA ARG A 5 11.68 -40.38 12.75
C ARG A 5 10.23 -40.17 13.16
N GLY A 6 10.04 -39.58 14.31
CA GLY A 6 8.71 -39.29 14.80
C GLY A 6 7.98 -38.30 13.86
N LEU A 7 6.64 -38.31 13.90
CA LEU A 7 5.77 -37.40 13.15
C LEU A 7 6.21 -35.91 13.26
N GLY A 8 6.81 -35.52 14.38
CA GLY A 8 7.34 -34.19 14.59
C GLY A 8 8.50 -33.81 13.64
N ASP A 9 9.32 -34.78 13.19
CA ASP A 9 10.40 -34.51 12.24
C ASP A 9 9.88 -34.33 10.80
N VAL A 10 8.76 -34.95 10.47
CA VAL A 10 8.08 -34.79 9.17
C VAL A 10 7.42 -33.41 9.10
N TYR A 11 6.74 -32.99 10.16
CA TYR A 11 6.16 -31.65 10.25
C TYR A 11 7.20 -30.53 10.21
N LYS A 12 8.34 -30.71 10.90
CA LYS A 12 9.43 -29.74 10.84
C LYS A 12 9.98 -29.59 9.42
N ARG A 13 10.16 -30.69 8.68
CA ARG A 13 10.62 -30.63 7.29
C ARG A 13 9.58 -29.98 6.36
N GLN A 14 8.30 -30.29 6.53
CA GLN A 14 7.24 -29.71 5.70
C GLN A 14 7.03 -28.21 5.95
N MET A 15 7.20 -27.74 7.19
CA MET A 15 7.12 -26.32 7.51
C MET A 15 8.32 -25.51 6.97
N TYR A 16 9.49 -26.14 6.84
CA TYR A 16 10.70 -25.47 6.33
C TYR A 16 10.85 -25.53 4.80
N ASP A 17 9.98 -26.26 4.13
CA ASP A 17 10.02 -26.43 2.66
C ASP A 17 9.08 -25.44 1.94
N THR A 18 8.63 -24.41 2.64
CA THR A 18 7.80 -23.38 2.05
C THR A 18 8.66 -22.28 1.45
N THR A 19 8.36 -21.88 0.23
CA THR A 19 9.01 -20.77 -0.47
C THR A 19 8.99 -19.45 0.29
N ALA A 20 8.12 -19.33 1.32
CA ALA A 20 8.02 -18.19 2.22
C ALA A 20 9.28 -17.89 3.05
N PHE A 21 10.22 -18.83 3.18
CA PHE A 21 11.49 -18.62 3.89
C PHE A 21 12.62 -18.12 3.00
N ASN A 22 12.40 -18.04 1.71
CA ASN A 22 13.38 -17.47 0.79
C ASN A 22 12.96 -16.05 0.40
N PHE A 23 13.33 -15.09 1.24
CA PHE A 23 12.99 -13.68 1.02
C PHE A 23 13.55 -13.14 -0.29
N THR A 24 14.72 -13.61 -0.73
CA THR A 24 15.31 -13.15 -1.97
C THR A 24 14.46 -13.56 -3.18
N MET A 25 13.90 -14.77 -3.17
CA MET A 25 12.97 -15.21 -4.22
C MET A 25 11.60 -14.53 -4.10
N MET A 26 11.08 -14.37 -2.87
CA MET A 26 9.78 -13.71 -2.65
C MET A 26 9.74 -12.27 -3.15
N PHE A 27 10.80 -11.52 -2.89
CA PHE A 27 10.87 -10.09 -3.18
C PHE A 27 11.72 -9.77 -4.42
N GLY A 28 12.19 -10.79 -5.16
CA GLY A 28 13.04 -10.58 -6.32
C GLY A 28 14.34 -9.87 -6.00
N LEU A 29 14.87 -10.03 -4.78
CA LEU A 29 16.07 -9.34 -4.33
C LEU A 29 17.33 -10.00 -4.91
N PRO A 30 18.33 -9.22 -5.33
CA PRO A 30 19.63 -9.76 -5.69
C PRO A 30 20.25 -10.45 -4.47
N ALA A 31 20.74 -11.65 -4.65
CA ALA A 31 21.38 -12.42 -3.61
C ALA A 31 22.71 -12.99 -4.09
N ILE A 32 23.69 -12.99 -3.20
CA ILE A 32 24.98 -13.63 -3.42
C ILE A 32 25.23 -14.64 -2.31
N THR A 33 25.78 -15.79 -2.66
CA THR A 33 26.25 -16.75 -1.68
C THR A 33 27.67 -16.38 -1.27
N VAL A 34 27.87 -16.20 0.04
CA VAL A 34 29.20 -15.92 0.59
C VAL A 34 29.74 -17.14 1.36
N PRO A 35 31.05 -17.44 1.28
CA PRO A 35 31.65 -18.48 2.09
C PRO A 35 31.49 -18.21 3.58
N GLN A 36 31.47 -19.30 4.38
CA GLN A 36 31.21 -19.20 5.82
C GLN A 36 32.34 -18.51 6.61
N ASP A 37 33.52 -18.48 6.06
CA ASP A 37 34.74 -17.90 6.63
C ASP A 37 34.84 -16.36 6.53
N LEU A 38 33.87 -15.71 5.87
CA LEU A 38 33.78 -14.25 5.85
C LEU A 38 33.22 -13.62 7.14
N LYS A 39 32.79 -14.43 8.11
CA LYS A 39 32.14 -13.94 9.34
C LYS A 39 33.02 -12.94 10.13
N ASP A 40 34.32 -13.15 10.13
CA ASP A 40 35.25 -12.32 10.91
C ASP A 40 35.53 -10.96 10.26
N ASN A 41 35.10 -10.75 9.02
CA ASN A 41 35.30 -9.51 8.26
C ASN A 41 33.99 -8.71 8.09
N LEU A 42 32.90 -9.14 8.72
CA LEU A 42 31.61 -8.45 8.64
C LEU A 42 31.46 -7.49 9.82
N THR A 43 31.16 -6.25 9.51
CA THR A 43 30.76 -5.25 10.51
C THR A 43 29.24 -5.09 10.50
N ASN A 44 28.67 -4.80 11.67
CA ASN A 44 27.26 -4.48 11.74
C ASN A 44 26.99 -3.24 10.89
N TRP A 45 26.12 -3.37 9.90
CA TRP A 45 25.64 -2.23 9.15
C TRP A 45 24.58 -1.49 9.98
N THR A 46 24.82 -0.23 10.25
CA THR A 46 23.81 0.68 10.81
C THR A 46 23.32 1.57 9.68
N PRO A 47 22.00 1.65 9.46
CA PRO A 47 21.47 2.64 8.53
C PRO A 47 21.96 4.02 8.94
N SER A 48 22.65 4.71 8.05
CA SER A 48 22.88 6.13 8.24
C SER A 48 21.54 6.82 7.96
N PRO A 49 20.98 7.60 8.90
CA PRO A 49 19.86 8.43 8.56
C PRO A 49 20.35 9.48 7.56
N GLU A 50 20.16 9.21 6.27
CA GLU A 50 20.31 10.27 5.29
C GLU A 50 19.31 11.35 5.66
N SER A 51 19.81 12.57 5.90
CA SER A 51 18.93 13.71 6.10
C SER A 51 18.12 13.88 4.82
N LEU A 52 16.82 13.64 4.92
CA LEU A 52 15.92 13.83 3.78
C LEU A 52 15.89 15.32 3.45
N GLU A 53 16.66 15.72 2.46
CA GLU A 53 16.63 17.07 1.93
C GLU A 53 15.55 17.14 0.84
N ILE A 54 14.52 17.93 1.09
CA ILE A 54 13.46 18.21 0.13
C ILE A 54 13.63 19.65 -0.35
N ASN A 55 13.81 19.82 -1.65
CA ASN A 55 13.83 21.15 -2.24
C ASN A 55 12.43 21.77 -2.15
N GLN A 56 12.32 22.92 -1.46
CA GLN A 56 11.06 23.63 -1.25
C GLN A 56 10.53 24.28 -2.53
N ASP A 57 11.44 24.64 -3.44
CA ASP A 57 11.13 25.30 -4.71
C ASP A 57 10.78 24.31 -5.84
N ALA A 58 10.82 23.02 -5.55
CA ALA A 58 10.42 21.98 -6.50
C ALA A 58 8.94 22.09 -6.84
N VAL A 59 8.59 21.79 -8.08
CA VAL A 59 7.21 21.78 -8.55
C VAL A 59 6.53 20.43 -8.34
N ILE A 60 7.33 19.35 -8.20
CA ILE A 60 6.85 17.98 -7.96
C ILE A 60 7.76 17.31 -6.93
N TRP A 61 7.17 16.58 -6.01
CA TRP A 61 7.84 15.65 -5.10
C TRP A 61 7.35 14.24 -5.39
N ALA A 62 8.26 13.34 -5.71
CA ALA A 62 7.89 11.99 -6.14
C ALA A 62 8.62 10.90 -5.35
N VAL A 63 7.94 9.77 -5.21
CA VAL A 63 8.45 8.53 -4.63
C VAL A 63 8.36 7.45 -5.69
N ASP A 64 9.44 6.67 -5.90
CA ASP A 64 9.44 5.58 -6.88
C ASP A 64 8.46 4.47 -6.47
N GLY A 65 7.65 4.02 -7.40
CA GLY A 65 6.69 2.94 -7.23
C GLY A 65 7.31 1.54 -7.04
N LYS A 66 8.64 1.42 -7.15
CA LYS A 66 9.36 0.18 -6.78
C LYS A 66 9.42 -0.01 -5.27
N ASP A 67 9.33 1.07 -4.50
CA ASP A 67 9.26 1.01 -3.06
C ASP A 67 7.79 0.83 -2.64
N ASP A 68 7.47 -0.28 -1.97
CA ASP A 68 6.11 -0.60 -1.53
C ASP A 68 5.58 0.40 -0.48
N ARG A 69 6.47 1.10 0.24
CA ARG A 69 6.13 2.18 1.17
C ARG A 69 5.51 3.39 0.46
N SER A 70 5.66 3.49 -0.88
CA SER A 70 5.00 4.50 -1.70
C SER A 70 3.47 4.51 -1.53
N VAL A 71 2.86 3.33 -1.28
CA VAL A 71 1.43 3.19 -1.02
C VAL A 71 1.05 3.84 0.31
N ALA A 72 1.84 3.58 1.37
CA ALA A 72 1.63 4.21 2.68
C ALA A 72 1.89 5.72 2.61
N PHE A 73 2.88 6.15 1.83
CA PHE A 73 3.16 7.57 1.59
C PHE A 73 1.95 8.28 0.96
N ALA A 74 1.40 7.74 -0.12
CA ALA A 74 0.19 8.27 -0.75
C ALA A 74 -1.01 8.29 0.22
N ALA A 75 -1.22 7.20 0.96
CA ALA A 75 -2.32 7.05 1.89
C ALA A 75 -2.28 8.11 3.01
N ARG A 76 -1.13 8.30 3.64
CA ARG A 76 -0.95 9.26 4.74
C ARG A 76 -1.08 10.71 4.28
N LEU A 77 -0.64 11.02 3.06
CA LEU A 77 -0.83 12.35 2.46
C LEU A 77 -2.30 12.62 2.13
N LEU A 78 -3.00 11.63 1.55
CA LEU A 78 -4.43 11.74 1.28
C LEU A 78 -5.25 11.92 2.57
N GLU A 79 -4.84 11.28 3.68
CA GLU A 79 -5.48 11.48 4.99
C GLU A 79 -5.34 12.93 5.49
N GLN A 80 -4.26 13.60 5.15
CA GLN A 80 -4.01 15.00 5.44
C GLN A 80 -4.61 15.95 4.40
N ASN A 81 -5.42 15.43 3.46
CA ASN A 81 -6.06 16.17 2.37
C ASN A 81 -5.08 16.77 1.35
N VAL A 82 -3.87 16.22 1.24
CA VAL A 82 -2.96 16.53 0.15
C VAL A 82 -3.42 15.81 -1.10
N GLN A 83 -3.49 16.52 -2.22
CA GLN A 83 -3.78 15.93 -3.52
C GLN A 83 -2.56 15.19 -4.04
N VAL A 84 -2.75 13.93 -4.39
CA VAL A 84 -1.68 13.00 -4.78
C VAL A 84 -2.01 12.38 -6.13
N ARG A 85 -1.03 12.24 -6.99
CA ARG A 85 -1.16 11.54 -8.27
C ARG A 85 -0.37 10.23 -8.27
N ILE A 86 -0.85 9.27 -9.04
CA ILE A 86 -0.13 8.04 -9.36
C ILE A 86 0.25 8.04 -10.83
N ILE A 87 1.45 7.51 -11.11
CA ILE A 87 1.96 7.36 -12.47
C ILE A 87 1.61 5.96 -12.97
N ASP A 88 0.85 5.85 -14.05
CA ASP A 88 0.41 4.55 -14.58
C ASP A 88 1.34 4.01 -15.70
N LYS A 89 2.39 4.76 -16.05
CA LYS A 89 3.39 4.40 -17.05
C LYS A 89 4.76 4.94 -16.62
N ASN A 90 5.84 4.20 -16.89
CA ASN A 90 7.19 4.69 -16.62
C ASN A 90 7.41 6.07 -17.25
N SER A 91 8.06 6.95 -16.54
CA SER A 91 8.37 8.32 -16.93
C SER A 91 9.76 8.71 -16.45
N THR A 92 10.39 9.66 -17.14
CA THR A 92 11.63 10.29 -16.70
C THR A 92 11.39 11.80 -16.64
N LEU A 93 11.51 12.40 -15.45
CA LEU A 93 11.32 13.83 -15.23
C LEU A 93 12.58 14.43 -14.63
N SER A 94 13.10 15.49 -15.24
CA SER A 94 14.34 16.16 -14.78
C SER A 94 15.51 15.19 -14.53
N GLY A 95 15.64 14.12 -15.33
CA GLY A 95 16.68 13.10 -15.17
C GLY A 95 16.38 12.02 -14.11
N HIS A 96 15.24 12.08 -13.44
CA HIS A 96 14.81 11.06 -12.49
C HIS A 96 13.86 10.07 -13.14
N ASP A 97 14.22 8.80 -13.07
CA ASP A 97 13.38 7.71 -13.58
C ASP A 97 12.32 7.34 -12.54
N LEU A 98 11.07 7.41 -12.96
CA LEU A 98 9.89 7.08 -12.15
C LEU A 98 9.21 5.86 -12.77
N SER A 99 9.14 4.79 -12.01
CA SER A 99 8.48 3.55 -12.43
C SER A 99 6.96 3.69 -12.40
N ARG A 100 6.27 2.85 -13.16
CA ARG A 100 4.82 2.69 -12.99
C ARG A 100 4.48 2.40 -11.51
N GLY A 101 3.49 3.08 -10.97
CA GLY A 101 3.12 3.01 -9.55
C GLY A 101 3.78 4.10 -8.70
N SER A 102 4.69 4.90 -9.26
CA SER A 102 5.26 6.03 -8.53
C SER A 102 4.19 7.02 -8.12
N VAL A 103 4.40 7.59 -6.96
CA VAL A 103 3.50 8.57 -6.33
C VAL A 103 4.09 9.95 -6.47
N ALA A 104 3.30 10.91 -6.92
CA ALA A 104 3.73 12.29 -7.11
C ALA A 104 2.79 13.27 -6.41
N VAL A 105 3.36 14.23 -5.72
CA VAL A 105 2.67 15.41 -5.18
C VAL A 105 3.06 16.61 -6.01
N ILE A 106 2.08 17.31 -6.58
CA ILE A 106 2.31 18.44 -7.46
C ILE A 106 1.87 19.70 -6.75
N ALA A 107 2.73 20.71 -6.70
CA ALA A 107 2.46 21.97 -6.02
C ALA A 107 1.17 22.64 -6.54
N MET A 108 0.96 22.61 -7.85
CA MET A 108 -0.23 23.21 -8.49
C MET A 108 -1.54 22.51 -8.15
N ASP A 109 -1.52 21.23 -7.76
CA ASP A 109 -2.72 20.53 -7.30
C ASP A 109 -3.08 20.92 -5.84
N ASN A 110 -2.13 21.54 -5.12
CA ASN A 110 -2.24 21.86 -3.70
C ASN A 110 -2.06 23.37 -3.39
N PRO A 111 -2.68 24.28 -4.14
CA PRO A 111 -2.37 25.73 -4.05
C PRO A 111 -2.72 26.36 -2.70
N SER A 112 -3.67 25.80 -1.99
CA SER A 112 -4.13 26.29 -0.69
C SER A 112 -3.54 25.51 0.50
N TYR A 113 -2.62 24.58 0.26
CA TYR A 113 -2.05 23.78 1.32
C TYR A 113 -0.82 24.46 1.92
N ASN A 114 -0.96 24.91 3.16
CA ASN A 114 0.14 25.56 3.86
C ASN A 114 1.22 24.52 4.25
N ASN A 115 2.49 24.89 4.07
CA ASN A 115 3.62 24.05 4.45
C ASN A 115 3.62 22.65 3.81
N LEU A 116 3.27 22.56 2.52
CA LEU A 116 3.18 21.31 1.78
C LEU A 116 4.48 20.49 1.88
N HIS A 117 5.63 21.15 1.68
CA HIS A 117 6.95 20.51 1.73
C HIS A 117 7.27 19.92 3.11
N GLU A 118 6.90 20.59 4.21
CA GLU A 118 7.10 20.07 5.58
C GLU A 118 6.21 18.84 5.84
N THR A 119 4.99 18.85 5.33
CA THR A 119 4.10 17.70 5.42
C THR A 119 4.66 16.50 4.67
N ILE A 120 5.15 16.70 3.45
CA ILE A 120 5.79 15.67 2.63
C ILE A 120 7.02 15.12 3.36
N LYS A 121 7.89 16.01 3.87
CA LYS A 121 9.09 15.66 4.62
C LYS A 121 8.77 14.83 5.86
N THR A 122 7.78 15.26 6.63
CA THR A 122 7.35 14.54 7.84
C THR A 122 6.86 13.13 7.52
N VAL A 123 5.99 12.99 6.51
CA VAL A 123 5.47 11.68 6.10
C VAL A 123 6.58 10.79 5.56
N ALA A 124 7.48 11.32 4.75
CA ALA A 124 8.59 10.58 4.18
C ALA A 124 9.59 10.11 5.24
N THR A 125 9.94 10.99 6.18
CA THR A 125 10.82 10.64 7.32
C THR A 125 10.22 9.55 8.19
N ASN A 126 8.91 9.64 8.50
CA ASN A 126 8.22 8.63 9.32
C ASN A 126 8.10 7.26 8.62
N LEU A 127 8.23 7.22 7.32
CA LEU A 127 8.21 6.00 6.51
C LEU A 127 9.62 5.54 6.12
N ASP A 128 10.65 6.32 6.43
CA ASP A 128 12.02 6.09 5.98
C ASP A 128 12.08 5.88 4.45
N ILE A 129 11.43 6.76 3.68
CA ILE A 129 11.32 6.67 2.24
C ILE A 129 11.96 7.90 1.57
N SER A 130 12.69 7.64 0.48
CA SER A 130 13.35 8.70 -0.28
C SER A 130 12.34 9.44 -1.17
N VAL A 131 12.42 10.76 -1.17
CA VAL A 131 11.61 11.65 -2.02
C VAL A 131 12.51 12.36 -3.00
N VAL A 132 12.15 12.30 -4.26
CA VAL A 132 12.83 13.03 -5.34
C VAL A 132 12.13 14.37 -5.56
N SER A 133 12.90 15.44 -5.53
CA SER A 133 12.44 16.81 -5.83
C SER A 133 12.67 17.13 -7.31
N ILE A 134 11.62 17.48 -8.03
CA ILE A 134 11.62 17.67 -9.47
C ILE A 134 11.25 19.12 -9.80
N GLU A 135 12.12 19.81 -10.50
CA GLU A 135 11.99 21.24 -10.81
C GLU A 135 11.18 21.50 -12.09
N SER A 136 11.09 20.51 -12.97
CA SER A 136 10.34 20.63 -14.23
C SER A 136 9.49 19.39 -14.49
N GLY A 137 8.24 19.61 -14.82
CA GLY A 137 7.30 18.55 -15.16
C GLY A 137 7.34 18.07 -16.60
N PHE A 138 8.28 18.60 -17.42
CA PHE A 138 8.42 18.18 -18.81
C PHE A 138 9.27 16.93 -18.89
N GLY A 139 8.71 15.90 -19.51
CA GLY A 139 9.41 14.67 -19.87
C GLY A 139 10.03 14.74 -21.27
N PRO A 140 10.90 13.79 -21.66
CA PRO A 140 11.32 13.61 -23.02
C PRO A 140 10.11 13.34 -23.94
N LYS A 141 10.21 13.70 -25.22
CA LYS A 141 9.10 13.69 -26.21
C LYS A 141 8.24 12.41 -26.25
N GLU A 142 8.77 11.26 -25.86
CA GLU A 142 8.08 9.96 -25.92
C GLU A 142 7.55 9.48 -24.56
N LEU A 143 7.87 10.20 -23.48
CA LEU A 143 7.47 9.82 -22.11
C LEU A 143 6.39 10.77 -21.58
N PRO A 144 5.55 10.31 -20.64
CA PRO A 144 4.48 11.12 -20.08
C PRO A 144 4.99 12.35 -19.34
N ASP A 145 4.41 13.51 -19.64
CA ASP A 145 4.52 14.72 -18.84
C ASP A 145 3.57 14.68 -17.63
N TRP A 146 3.90 15.43 -16.58
CA TRP A 146 3.11 15.48 -15.35
C TRP A 146 1.66 15.97 -15.55
N GLY A 147 1.39 16.80 -16.56
CA GLY A 147 0.05 17.25 -16.95
C GLY A 147 -0.72 16.25 -17.79
N GLY A 148 -0.08 15.16 -18.23
CA GLY A 148 -0.67 14.16 -19.11
C GLY A 148 -1.59 13.18 -18.40
N ARG A 149 -2.35 12.43 -19.20
CA ARG A 149 -3.33 11.43 -18.75
C ARG A 149 -2.74 10.29 -17.90
N HIS A 150 -1.42 10.12 -17.92
CA HIS A 150 -0.70 9.08 -17.19
C HIS A 150 -0.40 9.44 -15.74
N PHE A 151 -0.60 10.71 -15.36
CA PHE A 151 -0.50 11.20 -13.98
C PHE A 151 -1.91 11.36 -13.40
N ARG A 152 -2.46 10.29 -12.88
CA ARG A 152 -3.85 10.22 -12.45
C ARG A 152 -4.01 10.66 -10.99
N LEU A 153 -4.93 11.61 -10.77
CA LEU A 153 -5.28 12.04 -9.41
C LEU A 153 -5.92 10.90 -8.64
N LEU A 154 -5.41 10.64 -7.44
CA LEU A 154 -5.98 9.66 -6.53
C LEU A 154 -7.18 10.26 -5.79
N LYS A 155 -8.17 9.43 -5.55
CA LYS A 155 -9.28 9.75 -4.66
C LYS A 155 -8.94 9.28 -3.25
N LYS A 156 -9.24 10.12 -2.26
CA LYS A 156 -9.10 9.73 -0.85
C LYS A 156 -9.95 8.48 -0.57
N PRO A 157 -9.35 7.41 -0.03
CA PRO A 157 -10.10 6.22 0.29
C PRO A 157 -11.04 6.47 1.48
N GLN A 158 -12.29 6.04 1.35
CA GLN A 158 -13.31 6.04 2.38
C GLN A 158 -13.73 4.59 2.58
N ILE A 159 -13.09 3.91 3.52
CA ILE A 159 -13.11 2.45 3.63
C ILE A 159 -14.04 2.01 4.74
N ALA A 160 -14.83 0.96 4.46
CA ALA A 160 -15.50 0.16 5.46
C ALA A 160 -15.02 -1.29 5.41
N ILE A 161 -14.84 -1.92 6.57
CA ILE A 161 -14.60 -3.34 6.73
C ILE A 161 -15.87 -3.96 7.29
N LEU A 162 -16.42 -4.96 6.61
CA LEU A 162 -17.49 -5.75 7.20
C LEU A 162 -16.91 -6.69 8.26
N SER A 163 -17.56 -6.75 9.41
CA SER A 163 -17.10 -7.50 10.56
C SER A 163 -18.26 -8.23 11.25
N HIS A 164 -17.97 -8.98 12.33
CA HIS A 164 -18.90 -9.75 13.13
C HIS A 164 -19.37 -11.04 12.45
N SER A 165 -20.65 -11.40 12.62
CA SER A 165 -21.19 -12.73 12.27
C SER A 165 -20.79 -13.21 10.89
N GLY A 166 -20.16 -14.38 10.86
CA GLY A 166 -19.76 -15.07 9.63
C GLY A 166 -18.39 -14.71 9.09
N PHE A 167 -17.74 -13.64 9.56
CA PHE A 167 -16.36 -13.32 9.18
C PHE A 167 -15.34 -13.88 10.16
N SER A 168 -14.18 -14.28 9.65
CA SER A 168 -13.02 -14.66 10.44
C SER A 168 -12.48 -13.45 11.20
N SER A 169 -12.43 -13.54 12.53
CA SER A 169 -11.89 -12.46 13.37
C SER A 169 -10.42 -12.16 13.08
N TYR A 170 -9.65 -13.16 12.67
CA TYR A 170 -8.25 -12.98 12.26
C TYR A 170 -8.14 -12.14 10.98
N ASP A 171 -8.96 -12.44 9.98
CA ASP A 171 -8.92 -11.71 8.69
C ASP A 171 -9.47 -10.29 8.84
N VAL A 172 -10.47 -10.08 9.70
CA VAL A 172 -10.93 -8.74 10.10
C VAL A 172 -9.79 -7.99 10.77
N GLY A 173 -9.09 -8.63 11.73
CA GLY A 173 -7.96 -8.05 12.45
C GLY A 173 -6.79 -7.69 11.54
N VAL A 174 -6.43 -8.56 10.59
CA VAL A 174 -5.38 -8.28 9.60
C VAL A 174 -5.77 -7.11 8.71
N SER A 175 -7.00 -7.07 8.22
CA SER A 175 -7.50 -5.96 7.39
C SER A 175 -7.48 -4.64 8.16
N TRP A 176 -7.96 -4.65 9.39
CA TRP A 176 -7.92 -3.51 10.29
C TRP A 176 -6.48 -3.03 10.53
N TRP A 177 -5.58 -3.94 10.92
CA TRP A 177 -4.19 -3.60 11.23
C TRP A 177 -3.45 -3.03 10.01
N SER A 178 -3.69 -3.61 8.84
CA SER A 178 -3.08 -3.13 7.60
C SER A 178 -3.50 -1.70 7.25
N LEU A 179 -4.78 -1.37 7.43
CA LEU A 179 -5.28 -0.03 7.14
C LEU A 179 -4.86 0.98 8.21
N ASP A 180 -5.03 0.64 9.48
CA ASP A 180 -4.80 1.56 10.60
C ASP A 180 -3.31 1.75 10.86
N HIS A 181 -2.58 0.66 11.05
CA HIS A 181 -1.19 0.69 11.50
C HIS A 181 -0.21 0.87 10.34
N HIS A 182 -0.37 0.07 9.29
CA HIS A 182 0.60 0.08 8.18
C HIS A 182 0.37 1.28 7.25
N LEU A 183 -0.84 1.47 6.77
CA LEU A 183 -1.17 2.54 5.83
C LEU A 183 -1.52 3.87 6.51
N GLY A 184 -2.02 3.86 7.75
CA GLY A 184 -2.48 5.04 8.47
C GLY A 184 -3.77 5.62 7.89
N ILE A 185 -4.66 4.79 7.34
CA ILE A 185 -5.94 5.18 6.73
C ILE A 185 -7.07 5.00 7.72
N ARG A 186 -7.86 6.05 7.93
CA ARG A 186 -9.10 5.96 8.70
C ARG A 186 -10.12 5.10 7.97
N HIS A 187 -10.77 4.22 8.72
CA HIS A 187 -11.79 3.31 8.21
C HIS A 187 -12.88 3.08 9.24
N SER A 188 -13.99 2.49 8.81
CA SER A 188 -15.09 2.09 9.68
C SER A 188 -15.21 0.56 9.69
N GLN A 189 -15.54 0.00 10.86
CA GLN A 189 -16.00 -1.39 10.93
C GLN A 189 -17.51 -1.40 10.96
N LEU A 190 -18.12 -2.11 10.03
CA LEU A 190 -19.57 -2.26 9.92
C LEU A 190 -19.97 -3.66 10.32
N ASN A 191 -20.97 -3.74 11.22
CA ASN A 191 -21.57 -5.02 11.55
C ASN A 191 -22.34 -5.56 10.34
N SER A 192 -22.01 -6.77 9.89
CA SER A 192 -22.64 -7.42 8.74
C SER A 192 -24.15 -7.56 8.87
N SER A 193 -24.67 -7.76 10.08
CA SER A 193 -26.11 -7.83 10.34
C SER A 193 -26.83 -6.48 10.23
N LEU A 194 -26.09 -5.36 10.27
CA LEU A 194 -26.63 -4.01 10.17
C LEU A 194 -26.40 -3.35 8.81
N THR A 195 -25.72 -4.02 7.88
CA THR A 195 -25.40 -3.45 6.55
C THR A 195 -26.64 -3.05 5.76
N GLY A 196 -27.78 -3.68 6.00
CA GLY A 196 -29.05 -3.33 5.35
C GLY A 196 -29.70 -2.03 5.87
N TYR A 197 -29.16 -1.41 6.90
CA TYR A 197 -29.74 -0.21 7.54
C TYR A 197 -28.83 1.03 7.44
N GLY A 198 -27.58 0.86 6.96
CA GLY A 198 -26.60 1.91 6.87
C GLY A 198 -26.54 2.59 5.50
N ASP A 199 -26.19 3.88 5.49
CA ASP A 199 -25.91 4.61 4.26
C ASP A 199 -24.49 4.30 3.77
N LEU A 200 -24.37 3.45 2.73
CA LEU A 200 -23.10 3.06 2.14
C LEU A 200 -22.48 4.15 1.26
N ARG A 201 -23.22 5.22 0.92
CA ARG A 201 -22.71 6.32 0.06
C ARG A 201 -21.53 7.08 0.68
N ARG A 202 -21.34 6.93 2.00
CA ARG A 202 -20.18 7.49 2.71
C ARG A 202 -18.86 6.79 2.37
N TYR A 203 -18.93 5.59 1.80
CA TYR A 203 -17.77 4.77 1.49
C TYR A 203 -17.61 4.66 -0.02
N ASN A 204 -16.37 4.63 -0.47
CA ASN A 204 -16.02 4.32 -1.84
C ASN A 204 -15.38 2.93 -1.98
N THR A 205 -15.01 2.33 -0.84
CA THR A 205 -14.43 0.98 -0.80
C THR A 205 -15.01 0.20 0.37
N ILE A 206 -15.47 -1.01 0.13
CA ILE A 206 -15.92 -1.95 1.16
C ILE A 206 -15.09 -3.22 1.07
N ILE A 207 -14.55 -3.67 2.20
CA ILE A 207 -13.76 -4.89 2.32
C ILE A 207 -14.61 -5.95 3.02
N LEU A 208 -14.74 -7.11 2.36
CA LEU A 208 -15.27 -8.35 2.94
C LEU A 208 -14.08 -9.25 3.28
N PRO A 209 -13.66 -9.33 4.55
CA PRO A 209 -12.65 -10.29 4.98
C PRO A 209 -13.12 -11.73 4.74
N SER A 210 -12.22 -12.70 4.85
CA SER A 210 -12.58 -14.10 4.67
C SER A 210 -13.69 -14.52 5.65
N GLY A 211 -14.69 -15.24 5.13
CA GLY A 211 -15.80 -15.70 5.95
C GLY A 211 -16.91 -16.35 5.13
N ASN A 212 -17.98 -16.67 5.81
CA ASN A 212 -19.25 -17.10 5.23
C ASN A 212 -20.39 -16.33 5.91
N PRO A 213 -20.47 -15.01 5.66
CA PRO A 213 -21.48 -14.18 6.28
C PRO A 213 -22.88 -14.53 5.73
N ASP A 214 -23.83 -14.69 6.63
CA ASP A 214 -25.24 -14.80 6.25
C ASP A 214 -25.83 -13.40 6.01
N LEU A 215 -25.59 -12.89 4.82
CA LEU A 215 -26.15 -11.60 4.40
C LEU A 215 -27.58 -11.81 3.90
N SER A 216 -28.49 -11.00 4.41
CA SER A 216 -29.87 -10.98 3.89
C SER A 216 -29.88 -10.59 2.40
N ASP A 217 -30.91 -11.02 1.68
CA ASP A 217 -31.05 -10.64 0.25
C ASP A 217 -31.15 -9.12 0.07
N TYR A 218 -31.72 -8.43 1.04
CA TYR A 218 -31.72 -6.97 1.07
C TYR A 218 -30.30 -6.39 1.13
N ALA A 219 -29.46 -6.90 2.03
CA ALA A 219 -28.05 -6.46 2.15
C ALA A 219 -27.24 -6.77 0.88
N LYS A 220 -27.46 -7.96 0.27
CA LYS A 220 -26.82 -8.33 -0.99
C LYS A 220 -27.20 -7.37 -2.12
N ASN A 221 -28.50 -7.11 -2.28
CA ASN A 221 -29.00 -6.19 -3.30
C ASN A 221 -28.45 -4.78 -3.10
N MET A 222 -28.42 -4.31 -1.86
CA MET A 222 -27.87 -2.98 -1.53
C MET A 222 -26.39 -2.87 -1.88
N LEU A 223 -25.58 -3.91 -1.58
CA LEU A 223 -24.17 -3.96 -1.97
C LEU A 223 -24.00 -3.99 -3.50
N MET A 224 -24.82 -4.79 -4.21
CA MET A 224 -24.78 -4.84 -5.66
C MET A 224 -25.10 -3.48 -6.29
N ASP A 225 -26.13 -2.80 -5.79
CA ASP A 225 -26.53 -1.49 -6.32
C ASP A 225 -25.47 -0.43 -6.00
N TRP A 226 -24.84 -0.50 -4.82
CA TRP A 226 -23.74 0.37 -4.46
C TRP A 226 -22.52 0.15 -5.39
N VAL A 227 -22.18 -1.09 -5.75
CA VAL A 227 -21.13 -1.40 -6.74
C VAL A 227 -21.48 -0.86 -8.12
N LYS A 228 -22.74 -1.03 -8.58
CA LYS A 228 -23.21 -0.47 -9.87
C LYS A 228 -23.11 1.06 -9.92
N GLN A 229 -23.21 1.73 -8.78
CA GLN A 229 -23.03 3.17 -8.64
C GLN A 229 -21.55 3.61 -8.55
N GLY A 230 -20.60 2.69 -8.68
CA GLY A 230 -19.17 2.97 -8.73
C GLY A 230 -18.41 2.68 -7.45
N GLY A 231 -19.01 2.02 -6.48
CA GLY A 231 -18.33 1.53 -5.29
C GLY A 231 -17.36 0.38 -5.60
N THR A 232 -16.26 0.29 -4.88
CA THR A 232 -15.27 -0.79 -5.00
C THR A 232 -15.48 -1.81 -3.90
N LEU A 233 -15.82 -3.05 -4.27
CA LEU A 233 -15.97 -4.16 -3.35
C LEU A 233 -14.75 -5.08 -3.44
N ILE A 234 -14.10 -5.31 -2.31
CA ILE A 234 -12.95 -6.22 -2.19
C ILE A 234 -13.39 -7.41 -1.33
N ALA A 235 -13.48 -8.58 -1.92
CA ALA A 235 -13.82 -9.79 -1.20
C ALA A 235 -12.63 -10.75 -1.13
N ASN A 236 -12.32 -11.26 0.05
CA ASN A 236 -11.17 -12.11 0.30
C ASN A 236 -11.60 -13.56 0.51
N ASN A 237 -10.86 -14.50 -0.12
CA ASN A 237 -10.94 -15.93 0.10
C ASN A 237 -12.42 -16.46 0.08
N ARG A 238 -12.95 -16.96 1.20
CA ARG A 238 -14.28 -17.58 1.26
C ARG A 238 -15.42 -16.61 0.96
N SER A 239 -15.23 -15.33 1.16
CA SER A 239 -16.23 -14.29 0.88
C SER A 239 -16.39 -13.99 -0.63
N THR A 240 -15.65 -14.68 -1.49
CA THR A 240 -15.78 -14.59 -2.96
C THR A 240 -16.77 -15.60 -3.56
N ARG A 241 -17.42 -16.44 -2.73
CA ARG A 241 -18.32 -17.53 -3.15
C ARG A 241 -19.80 -17.16 -3.11
#